data_7d0c73532082d672bfe13de243a346bd
#
_entry.id   7d0c73532082d672bfe13de243a346bd
#
_cell.length_a   1.000
_cell.length_b   1.000
_cell.length_c   1.000
_cell.angle_alpha   90.00
_cell.angle_beta   90.00
_cell.angle_gamma   90.00
#
_symmetry.space_group_name_H-M   'P 1'
#
loop_
_entity.id
_entity.type
_entity.pdbx_description
1 polymer ?
#
loop_
_entity_poly.entity_id
_entity_poly.type
_entity_poly.pdbx_seq_one_letter_code
_entity_poly.pdbx_strand_id
1 'polypeptide(L)'
;MTMISKIDIIDFINCNYHDTLNYLHLYKKYIVKEIINVFNIVANDKNDIQIKAEKYFVISIIDEYINNINIFNIRKSKLYSLMKLDLPEQRSPAWFAMRSNILTASSFAAALGDDHFKSRDMLIYEKIYPPPYVSNPITEWGVKYEEIATLFYQLITGTTVKEFGLIPHPDYPIFGASPDGICDDTGPPEFCGRMLEIKCPPKRKFTKSVPKHYWMQMQGQLEVCDLDECDFLQVKLEEYDNFTDYKNDVFDPDSNTKYNYPNITNYDTTITGKTCQNLPKGCTISYIKEGGEPNNFSYLYPKLLLSDKEYLDWIDQHIKLGYNIIETKWWKITRYELTLVHRDKSWWNDTIEDILKFYNDYIYYKNNISELAELKKKTKEITIKIPEKLDTFLLCEQN
;
A
#
# COMPACT_ATOMS: atom_id res chain seq x y z
N MET A 1 33.19 -15.34 27.93
CA MET A 1 32.05 -14.54 28.41
C MET A 1 31.36 -13.97 27.18
N THR A 2 30.10 -14.27 26.95
CA THR A 2 29.34 -13.74 25.80
C THR A 2 29.08 -12.25 26.02
N MET A 3 29.36 -11.41 25.00
CA MET A 3 28.97 -9.99 25.03
C MET A 3 27.44 -9.92 25.08
N ILE A 4 26.92 -8.95 25.86
CA ILE A 4 25.48 -8.68 25.90
C ILE A 4 24.97 -8.34 24.49
N SER A 5 23.86 -8.97 24.08
CA SER A 5 23.25 -8.73 22.79
C SER A 5 22.17 -7.64 22.87
N LYS A 6 21.78 -7.11 21.71
CA LYS A 6 20.64 -6.18 21.57
C LYS A 6 19.35 -6.82 22.09
N ILE A 7 19.16 -8.11 21.81
CA ILE A 7 17.97 -8.89 22.22
C ILE A 7 17.89 -8.96 23.73
N ASP A 8 19.00 -9.30 24.42
CA ASP A 8 19.03 -9.38 25.89
C ASP A 8 18.61 -8.06 26.56
N ILE A 9 19.05 -6.92 26.00
CA ILE A 9 18.71 -5.58 26.50
C ILE A 9 17.21 -5.30 26.32
N ILE A 10 16.68 -5.57 25.13
CA ILE A 10 15.27 -5.35 24.82
C ILE A 10 14.37 -6.25 25.66
N ASP A 11 14.71 -7.53 25.80
CA ASP A 11 13.96 -8.48 26.62
C ASP A 11 13.96 -8.04 28.08
N PHE A 12 15.11 -7.59 28.60
CA PHE A 12 15.19 -7.05 29.96
C PHE A 12 14.23 -5.85 30.14
N ILE A 13 14.19 -4.91 29.18
CA ILE A 13 13.29 -3.75 29.25
C ILE A 13 11.84 -4.20 29.20
N ASN A 14 11.48 -5.07 28.27
CA ASN A 14 10.11 -5.57 28.11
C ASN A 14 9.61 -6.32 29.36
N CYS A 15 10.46 -7.13 29.96
CA CYS A 15 10.09 -7.90 31.17
C CYS A 15 9.95 -7.04 32.42
N ASN A 16 10.77 -5.99 32.57
CA ASN A 16 10.84 -5.24 33.83
C ASN A 16 10.15 -3.87 33.79
N TYR A 17 9.88 -3.34 32.58
CA TYR A 17 9.35 -1.98 32.38
C TYR A 17 8.12 -1.94 31.48
N HIS A 18 7.47 -3.08 31.24
CA HIS A 18 6.30 -3.21 30.34
C HIS A 18 5.23 -2.14 30.59
N ASP A 19 4.87 -1.88 31.84
CA ASP A 19 3.81 -0.93 32.19
C ASP A 19 4.23 0.55 32.07
N THR A 20 5.53 0.80 31.86
CA THR A 20 6.10 2.16 31.85
C THR A 20 6.79 2.50 30.52
N LEU A 21 6.57 1.71 29.47
CA LEU A 21 7.24 1.87 28.17
C LEU A 21 7.14 3.30 27.62
N ASN A 22 5.99 3.95 27.76
CA ASN A 22 5.77 5.32 27.31
C ASN A 22 6.57 6.39 28.08
N TYR A 23 7.12 6.02 29.24
CA TYR A 23 7.87 6.91 30.13
C TYR A 23 9.33 6.52 30.27
N LEU A 24 9.84 5.57 29.49
CA LEU A 24 11.21 5.05 29.58
C LEU A 24 12.28 6.15 29.55
N HIS A 25 12.02 7.23 28.80
CA HIS A 25 12.95 8.37 28.73
C HIS A 25 13.23 9.01 30.11
N LEU A 26 12.23 8.96 31.03
CA LEU A 26 12.40 9.47 32.39
C LEU A 26 13.26 8.54 33.25
N TYR A 27 13.22 7.24 32.99
CA TYR A 27 13.91 6.22 33.74
C TYR A 27 15.23 5.75 33.10
N LYS A 28 15.64 6.32 31.96
CA LYS A 28 16.79 5.88 31.16
C LYS A 28 18.05 5.64 32.02
N LYS A 29 18.43 6.60 32.88
CA LYS A 29 19.63 6.47 33.73
C LYS A 29 19.56 5.29 34.70
N TYR A 30 18.37 5.02 35.24
CA TYR A 30 18.10 3.94 36.13
C TYR A 30 18.19 2.60 35.39
N ILE A 31 17.54 2.48 34.27
CA ILE A 31 17.51 1.29 33.38
C ILE A 31 18.96 0.93 32.97
N VAL A 32 19.74 1.90 32.53
CA VAL A 32 21.16 1.69 32.17
C VAL A 32 21.92 1.11 33.33
N LYS A 33 21.74 1.65 34.55
CA LYS A 33 22.41 1.16 35.76
C LYS A 33 22.00 -0.27 36.07
N GLU A 34 20.73 -0.61 35.99
CA GLU A 34 20.24 -1.97 36.27
C GLU A 34 20.79 -2.98 35.24
N ILE A 35 20.73 -2.66 33.93
CA ILE A 35 21.29 -3.55 32.92
C ILE A 35 22.79 -3.78 33.14
N ILE A 36 23.56 -2.72 33.46
CA ILE A 36 24.97 -2.82 33.76
C ILE A 36 25.22 -3.78 34.94
N ASN A 37 24.37 -3.73 35.97
CA ASN A 37 24.49 -4.60 37.15
C ASN A 37 24.06 -6.03 36.84
N VAL A 38 22.90 -6.24 36.24
CA VAL A 38 22.33 -7.58 35.97
C VAL A 38 23.23 -8.39 35.04
N PHE A 39 23.76 -7.74 34.00
CA PHE A 39 24.64 -8.40 33.01
C PHE A 39 26.13 -8.37 33.41
N ASN A 40 26.47 -7.92 34.59
CA ASN A 40 27.85 -7.86 35.12
C ASN A 40 28.83 -7.16 34.15
N ILE A 41 28.39 -6.05 33.53
CA ILE A 41 29.21 -5.33 32.57
C ILE A 41 30.49 -4.79 33.18
N VAL A 42 30.49 -4.49 34.49
CA VAL A 42 31.65 -4.05 35.29
C VAL A 42 32.23 -5.25 36.01
N ALA A 43 32.62 -6.30 35.31
CA ALA A 43 33.28 -7.47 35.92
C ALA A 43 34.80 -7.24 36.03
N ASN A 44 35.41 -7.85 37.06
CA ASN A 44 36.84 -7.68 37.37
C ASN A 44 37.82 -8.22 36.30
N ASP A 45 37.30 -8.96 35.32
CA ASP A 45 38.08 -9.55 34.23
C ASP A 45 38.09 -8.69 32.95
N LYS A 46 37.43 -7.52 32.95
CA LYS A 46 37.36 -6.59 31.82
C LYS A 46 38.25 -5.38 32.07
N ASN A 47 38.88 -4.90 31.00
CA ASN A 47 39.59 -3.63 31.04
C ASN A 47 38.64 -2.41 30.87
N ASP A 48 39.12 -1.21 31.24
CA ASP A 48 38.32 0.01 31.22
C ASP A 48 37.76 0.35 29.83
N ILE A 49 38.45 -0.03 28.75
CA ILE A 49 38.01 0.22 27.37
C ILE A 49 36.82 -0.66 27.03
N GLN A 50 36.88 -1.95 27.43
CA GLN A 50 35.77 -2.91 27.23
C GLN A 50 34.53 -2.47 28.00
N ILE A 51 34.68 -2.10 29.27
CA ILE A 51 33.59 -1.61 30.11
C ILE A 51 32.94 -0.35 29.49
N LYS A 52 33.74 0.60 29.02
CA LYS A 52 33.22 1.79 28.37
C LYS A 52 32.47 1.44 27.08
N ALA A 53 33.00 0.57 26.23
CA ALA A 53 32.37 0.17 24.96
C ALA A 53 31.02 -0.51 25.22
N GLU A 54 30.92 -1.44 26.17
CA GLU A 54 29.66 -2.09 26.52
C GLU A 54 28.62 -1.11 27.10
N LYS A 55 29.05 -0.18 27.96
CA LYS A 55 28.15 0.89 28.45
C LYS A 55 27.60 1.75 27.34
N TYR A 56 28.44 2.17 26.39
CA TYR A 56 27.98 2.92 25.22
C TYR A 56 27.02 2.11 24.37
N PHE A 57 27.28 0.81 24.17
CA PHE A 57 26.39 -0.09 23.45
C PHE A 57 25.02 -0.18 24.13
N VAL A 58 24.95 -0.42 25.44
CA VAL A 58 23.70 -0.44 26.21
C VAL A 58 22.94 0.88 26.05
N ILE A 59 23.61 2.01 26.20
CA ILE A 59 23.00 3.34 26.07
C ILE A 59 22.43 3.52 24.68
N SER A 60 23.18 3.15 23.64
CA SER A 60 22.73 3.31 22.24
C SER A 60 21.49 2.46 21.92
N ILE A 61 21.41 1.23 22.45
CA ILE A 61 20.25 0.37 22.27
C ILE A 61 19.01 0.92 23.00
N ILE A 62 19.21 1.42 24.22
CA ILE A 62 18.10 2.04 24.97
C ILE A 62 17.60 3.30 24.25
N ASP A 63 18.51 4.13 23.71
CA ASP A 63 18.13 5.34 22.96
C ASP A 63 17.35 4.98 21.69
N GLU A 64 17.83 4.00 20.93
CA GLU A 64 17.13 3.48 19.76
C GLU A 64 15.74 2.96 20.14
N TYR A 65 15.65 2.18 21.23
CA TYR A 65 14.37 1.61 21.68
C TYR A 65 13.37 2.70 22.10
N ILE A 66 13.80 3.69 22.89
CA ILE A 66 12.96 4.84 23.27
C ILE A 66 12.50 5.62 22.03
N ASN A 67 13.40 5.87 21.08
CA ASN A 67 13.08 6.58 19.84
C ASN A 67 12.02 5.81 19.03
N ASN A 68 12.16 4.50 18.90
CA ASN A 68 11.20 3.66 18.19
C ASN A 68 9.79 3.69 18.83
N ILE A 69 9.72 3.67 20.17
CA ILE A 69 8.44 3.83 20.89
C ILE A 69 7.83 5.21 20.61
N ASN A 70 8.63 6.26 20.64
CA ASN A 70 8.14 7.60 20.37
C ASN A 70 7.61 7.72 18.93
N ILE A 71 8.33 7.18 17.95
CA ILE A 71 7.91 7.14 16.54
C ILE A 71 6.59 6.38 16.42
N PHE A 72 6.50 5.19 17.02
CA PHE A 72 5.28 4.39 17.03
C PHE A 72 4.08 5.17 17.61
N ASN A 73 4.26 5.83 18.76
CA ASN A 73 3.19 6.60 19.40
C ASN A 73 2.74 7.78 18.55
N ILE A 74 3.66 8.48 17.89
CA ILE A 74 3.35 9.57 16.95
C ILE A 74 2.54 9.02 15.76
N ARG A 75 3.00 7.94 15.12
CA ARG A 75 2.32 7.30 13.98
C ARG A 75 0.93 6.81 14.38
N LYS A 76 0.83 6.16 15.54
CA LYS A 76 -0.43 5.69 16.11
C LYS A 76 -1.41 6.86 16.34
N SER A 77 -0.94 7.98 16.90
CA SER A 77 -1.78 9.17 17.11
C SER A 77 -2.32 9.74 15.80
N LYS A 78 -1.47 9.82 14.76
CA LYS A 78 -1.88 10.27 13.42
C LYS A 78 -2.92 9.32 12.81
N LEU A 79 -2.67 8.01 12.85
CA LEU A 79 -3.61 6.99 12.38
C LEU A 79 -4.99 7.13 13.06
N TYR A 80 -5.02 7.22 14.38
CA TYR A 80 -6.28 7.36 15.13
C TYR A 80 -6.99 8.69 14.84
N SER A 81 -6.27 9.74 14.48
CA SER A 81 -6.87 10.99 14.01
C SER A 81 -7.57 10.81 12.67
N LEU A 82 -6.96 10.09 11.74
CA LEU A 82 -7.56 9.74 10.45
C LEU A 82 -8.79 8.84 10.63
N MET A 83 -8.73 7.83 11.51
CA MET A 83 -9.84 6.92 11.79
C MET A 83 -11.08 7.59 12.39
N LYS A 84 -10.94 8.78 12.96
CA LYS A 84 -12.06 9.57 13.51
C LYS A 84 -12.79 10.41 12.46
N LEU A 85 -12.23 10.51 11.25
CA LEU A 85 -12.88 11.28 10.18
C LEU A 85 -14.15 10.54 9.72
N ASP A 86 -15.23 11.28 9.59
CA ASP A 86 -16.47 10.79 8.97
C ASP A 86 -16.34 10.93 7.45
N LEU A 87 -15.90 9.87 6.81
CA LEU A 87 -15.59 9.86 5.37
C LEU A 87 -16.62 8.99 4.62
N PRO A 88 -17.04 9.40 3.42
CA PRO A 88 -17.87 8.55 2.59
C PRO A 88 -17.11 7.29 2.18
N GLU A 89 -17.79 6.15 2.22
CA GLU A 89 -17.27 4.87 1.76
C GLU A 89 -16.78 4.96 0.32
N GLN A 90 -15.63 4.36 0.01
CA GLN A 90 -15.07 4.35 -1.33
C GLN A 90 -16.08 3.81 -2.35
N ARG A 91 -16.11 4.44 -3.53
CA ARG A 91 -17.02 4.08 -4.63
C ARG A 91 -18.52 4.29 -4.34
N SER A 92 -18.88 4.88 -3.19
CA SER A 92 -20.26 5.32 -2.93
C SER A 92 -20.61 6.57 -3.76
N PRO A 93 -21.91 6.86 -3.99
CA PRO A 93 -22.32 8.11 -4.64
C PRO A 93 -21.78 9.37 -3.96
N ALA A 94 -21.74 9.38 -2.63
CA ALA A 94 -21.19 10.48 -1.83
C ALA A 94 -19.68 10.65 -2.06
N TRP A 95 -18.93 9.54 -2.15
CA TRP A 95 -17.50 9.56 -2.48
C TRP A 95 -17.25 10.12 -3.89
N PHE A 96 -18.02 9.72 -4.90
CA PHE A 96 -17.90 10.28 -6.25
C PHE A 96 -18.23 11.77 -6.29
N ALA A 97 -19.28 12.20 -5.57
CA ALA A 97 -19.65 13.61 -5.48
C ALA A 97 -18.55 14.45 -4.81
N MET A 98 -17.94 13.96 -3.74
CA MET A 98 -16.81 14.62 -3.10
C MET A 98 -15.59 14.67 -4.03
N ARG A 99 -15.24 13.54 -4.66
CA ARG A 99 -14.09 13.42 -5.57
C ARG A 99 -14.18 14.36 -6.79
N SER A 100 -15.37 14.63 -7.29
CA SER A 100 -15.55 15.54 -8.43
C SER A 100 -15.13 16.98 -8.12
N ASN A 101 -15.25 17.40 -6.87
CA ASN A 101 -15.00 18.77 -6.43
C ASN A 101 -13.57 19.04 -5.96
N ILE A 102 -12.80 18.01 -5.65
CA ILE A 102 -11.43 18.16 -5.16
C ILE A 102 -10.39 17.58 -6.14
N LEU A 103 -9.18 18.13 -6.11
CA LEU A 103 -8.05 17.57 -6.83
C LEU A 103 -7.45 16.44 -5.98
N THR A 104 -7.54 15.21 -6.47
CA THR A 104 -7.00 14.05 -5.77
C THR A 104 -5.51 13.85 -6.05
N ALA A 105 -4.77 13.30 -5.09
CA ALA A 105 -3.35 13.02 -5.21
C ALA A 105 -2.99 12.20 -6.46
N SER A 106 -3.86 11.29 -6.90
CA SER A 106 -3.69 10.54 -8.15
C SER A 106 -3.68 11.40 -9.43
N SER A 107 -4.10 12.66 -9.33
CA SER A 107 -4.10 13.61 -10.45
C SER A 107 -2.96 14.63 -10.38
N PHE A 108 -2.10 14.59 -9.35
CA PHE A 108 -1.05 15.60 -9.18
C PHE A 108 -0.04 15.58 -10.33
N ALA A 109 0.39 14.42 -10.79
CA ALA A 109 1.29 14.32 -11.94
C ALA A 109 0.71 15.00 -13.19
N ALA A 110 -0.58 14.77 -13.47
CA ALA A 110 -1.25 15.44 -14.60
C ALA A 110 -1.42 16.95 -14.37
N ALA A 111 -1.74 17.38 -13.14
CA ALA A 111 -1.86 18.79 -12.79
C ALA A 111 -0.54 19.55 -12.97
N LEU A 112 0.58 18.89 -12.71
CA LEU A 112 1.94 19.42 -12.85
C LEU A 112 2.51 19.25 -14.27
N GLY A 113 1.80 18.56 -15.19
CA GLY A 113 2.26 18.30 -16.56
C GLY A 113 3.29 17.17 -16.67
N ASP A 114 3.45 16.35 -15.63
CA ASP A 114 4.39 15.23 -15.54
C ASP A 114 3.75 13.85 -15.78
N ASP A 115 2.49 13.81 -16.19
CA ASP A 115 1.79 12.57 -16.52
C ASP A 115 1.87 12.28 -18.04
N HIS A 116 2.36 11.08 -18.38
CA HIS A 116 2.45 10.65 -19.78
C HIS A 116 1.09 10.26 -20.39
N PHE A 117 0.10 9.94 -19.55
CA PHE A 117 -1.21 9.47 -20.00
C PHE A 117 -2.26 10.57 -20.09
N LYS A 118 -2.08 11.66 -19.35
CA LYS A 118 -3.06 12.74 -19.25
C LYS A 118 -2.38 14.09 -19.16
N SER A 119 -2.64 14.97 -20.14
CA SER A 119 -2.16 16.35 -20.08
C SER A 119 -2.90 17.16 -19.02
N ARG A 120 -2.29 18.26 -18.58
CA ARG A 120 -2.87 19.23 -17.65
C ARG A 120 -4.21 19.79 -18.16
N ASP A 121 -4.25 20.16 -19.43
CA ASP A 121 -5.46 20.73 -20.06
C ASP A 121 -6.58 19.69 -20.15
N MET A 122 -6.23 18.43 -20.45
CA MET A 122 -7.20 17.34 -20.47
C MET A 122 -7.79 17.08 -19.08
N LEU A 123 -6.96 17.15 -18.03
CA LEU A 123 -7.43 17.02 -16.66
C LEU A 123 -8.41 18.15 -16.30
N ILE A 124 -8.14 19.42 -16.68
CA ILE A 124 -9.07 20.55 -16.48
C ILE A 124 -10.40 20.24 -17.16
N TYR A 125 -10.35 19.82 -18.43
CA TYR A 125 -11.55 19.52 -19.20
C TYR A 125 -12.38 18.41 -18.57
N GLU A 126 -11.77 17.29 -18.20
CA GLU A 126 -12.44 16.14 -17.57
C GLU A 126 -13.01 16.45 -16.19
N LYS A 127 -12.39 17.35 -15.42
CA LYS A 127 -12.95 17.79 -14.14
C LYS A 127 -14.18 18.67 -14.32
N ILE A 128 -14.29 19.42 -15.41
CA ILE A 128 -15.46 20.26 -15.72
C ILE A 128 -16.56 19.42 -16.37
N TYR A 129 -16.18 18.56 -17.30
CA TYR A 129 -17.06 17.64 -18.01
C TYR A 129 -16.58 16.20 -17.79
N PRO A 130 -16.91 15.59 -16.64
CA PRO A 130 -16.53 14.22 -16.39
C PRO A 130 -17.03 13.31 -17.51
N PRO A 131 -16.14 12.54 -18.16
CA PRO A 131 -16.59 11.55 -19.13
C PRO A 131 -17.47 10.52 -18.43
N PRO A 132 -18.44 9.93 -19.14
CA PRO A 132 -19.18 8.81 -18.58
C PRO A 132 -18.19 7.71 -18.20
N TYR A 133 -18.45 7.06 -17.06
CA TYR A 133 -17.63 5.94 -16.67
C TYR A 133 -17.72 4.83 -17.74
N VAL A 134 -16.60 4.54 -18.36
CA VAL A 134 -16.47 3.40 -19.27
C VAL A 134 -15.52 2.44 -18.63
N SER A 135 -16.05 1.29 -18.24
CA SER A 135 -15.22 0.20 -17.72
C SER A 135 -14.26 -0.27 -18.80
N ASN A 136 -13.02 -0.50 -18.43
CA ASN A 136 -12.04 -1.10 -19.32
C ASN A 136 -11.36 -2.29 -18.62
N PRO A 137 -10.89 -3.30 -19.38
CA PRO A 137 -10.32 -4.51 -18.81
C PRO A 137 -9.16 -4.30 -17.84
N ILE A 138 -8.37 -3.21 -18.03
CA ILE A 138 -7.24 -2.91 -17.15
C ILE A 138 -7.74 -2.41 -15.77
N THR A 139 -8.74 -1.53 -15.80
CA THR A 139 -9.34 -1.00 -14.56
C THR A 139 -10.10 -2.11 -13.81
N GLU A 140 -10.86 -2.94 -14.53
CA GLU A 140 -11.56 -4.10 -13.95
C GLU A 140 -10.58 -5.09 -13.32
N TRP A 141 -9.47 -5.36 -13.98
CA TRP A 141 -8.40 -6.20 -13.45
C TRP A 141 -7.84 -5.63 -12.15
N GLY A 142 -7.56 -4.32 -12.11
CA GLY A 142 -7.11 -3.63 -10.89
C GLY A 142 -8.11 -3.81 -9.75
N VAL A 143 -9.38 -3.51 -10.00
CA VAL A 143 -10.47 -3.66 -9.01
C VAL A 143 -10.61 -5.10 -8.50
N LYS A 144 -10.51 -6.08 -9.41
CA LYS A 144 -10.63 -7.51 -9.07
C LYS A 144 -9.49 -8.00 -8.18
N TYR A 145 -8.26 -7.49 -8.34
CA TYR A 145 -7.08 -8.05 -7.71
C TYR A 145 -6.44 -7.20 -6.62
N GLU A 146 -6.95 -5.99 -6.39
CA GLU A 146 -6.48 -5.09 -5.33
C GLU A 146 -6.60 -5.71 -3.92
N GLU A 147 -7.76 -6.32 -3.62
CA GLU A 147 -7.97 -7.00 -2.33
C GLU A 147 -7.03 -8.20 -2.14
N ILE A 148 -6.77 -8.97 -3.21
CA ILE A 148 -5.80 -10.09 -3.14
C ILE A 148 -4.40 -9.56 -2.82
N ALA A 149 -4.01 -8.44 -3.42
CA ALA A 149 -2.73 -7.81 -3.13
C ALA A 149 -2.68 -7.26 -1.69
N THR A 150 -3.78 -6.73 -1.17
CA THR A 150 -3.92 -6.31 0.23
C THR A 150 -3.76 -7.50 1.19
N LEU A 151 -4.47 -8.58 0.96
CA LEU A 151 -4.34 -9.82 1.74
C LEU A 151 -2.91 -10.39 1.67
N PHE A 152 -2.28 -10.31 0.51
CA PHE A 152 -0.91 -10.72 0.34
C PHE A 152 0.08 -9.83 1.11
N TYR A 153 -0.12 -8.51 1.07
CA TYR A 153 0.68 -7.57 1.85
C TYR A 153 0.57 -7.85 3.36
N GLN A 154 -0.65 -8.05 3.86
CA GLN A 154 -0.88 -8.42 5.26
C GLN A 154 -0.18 -9.74 5.64
N LEU A 155 -0.19 -10.72 4.73
CA LEU A 155 0.47 -12.00 4.91
C LEU A 155 1.99 -11.85 5.07
N ILE A 156 2.64 -11.06 4.21
CA ILE A 156 4.12 -10.94 4.21
C ILE A 156 4.64 -10.00 5.28
N THR A 157 3.83 -9.05 5.74
CA THR A 157 4.24 -8.04 6.74
C THR A 157 3.74 -8.36 8.15
N GLY A 158 2.72 -9.20 8.28
CA GLY A 158 2.09 -9.51 9.58
C GLY A 158 1.27 -8.34 10.14
N THR A 159 0.92 -7.36 9.31
CA THR A 159 0.11 -6.20 9.71
C THR A 159 -1.33 -6.32 9.22
N THR A 160 -2.23 -5.52 9.75
CA THR A 160 -3.59 -5.34 9.26
C THR A 160 -3.70 -4.00 8.55
N VAL A 161 -4.31 -3.99 7.36
CA VAL A 161 -4.55 -2.79 6.57
C VAL A 161 -5.98 -2.31 6.79
N LYS A 162 -6.16 -1.02 7.05
CA LYS A 162 -7.46 -0.35 7.15
C LYS A 162 -7.72 0.45 5.89
N GLU A 163 -8.94 0.33 5.37
CA GLU A 163 -9.42 1.16 4.27
C GLU A 163 -9.88 2.51 4.77
N PHE A 164 -9.68 3.53 3.94
CA PHE A 164 -10.14 4.89 4.19
C PHE A 164 -10.92 5.40 2.97
N GLY A 165 -11.90 6.25 3.20
CA GLY A 165 -12.58 6.98 2.14
C GLY A 165 -11.68 8.04 1.50
N LEU A 166 -12.30 9.07 0.94
CA LEU A 166 -11.58 10.23 0.42
C LEU A 166 -11.25 11.18 1.57
N ILE A 167 -9.99 11.26 1.96
CA ILE A 167 -9.47 12.12 3.03
C ILE A 167 -9.20 13.51 2.43
N PRO A 168 -9.81 14.60 2.93
CA PRO A 168 -9.45 15.95 2.53
C PRO A 168 -8.17 16.40 3.21
N HIS A 169 -7.38 17.24 2.54
CA HIS A 169 -6.21 17.87 3.15
C HIS A 169 -6.65 18.83 4.27
N PRO A 170 -6.02 18.79 5.45
CA PRO A 170 -6.45 19.61 6.59
C PRO A 170 -6.38 21.12 6.31
N ASP A 171 -5.31 21.59 5.66
CA ASP A 171 -5.08 23.02 5.37
C ASP A 171 -5.58 23.46 3.99
N TYR A 172 -5.70 22.52 3.05
CA TYR A 172 -6.13 22.77 1.66
C TYR A 172 -7.29 21.85 1.29
N PRO A 173 -8.53 22.10 1.73
CA PRO A 173 -9.70 21.21 1.51
C PRO A 173 -10.03 20.95 0.03
N ILE A 174 -9.40 21.72 -0.89
CA ILE A 174 -9.47 21.52 -2.33
C ILE A 174 -8.66 20.32 -2.81
N PHE A 175 -7.82 19.74 -1.95
CA PHE A 175 -7.03 18.54 -2.21
C PHE A 175 -7.54 17.39 -1.36
N GLY A 176 -7.29 16.18 -1.84
CA GLY A 176 -7.64 14.98 -1.10
C GLY A 176 -6.91 13.74 -1.60
N ALA A 177 -6.98 12.69 -0.80
CA ALA A 177 -6.37 11.41 -1.10
C ALA A 177 -7.28 10.25 -0.70
N SER A 178 -7.24 9.19 -1.48
CA SER A 178 -7.78 7.88 -1.12
C SER A 178 -6.63 6.87 -1.26
N PRO A 179 -5.88 6.61 -0.20
CA PRO A 179 -4.89 5.53 -0.21
C PRO A 179 -5.58 4.17 -0.35
N ASP A 180 -4.90 3.19 -0.91
CA ASP A 180 -5.42 1.82 -0.99
C ASP A 180 -5.49 1.18 0.41
N GLY A 181 -4.73 1.71 1.37
CA GLY A 181 -4.85 1.40 2.77
C GLY A 181 -3.80 2.07 3.66
N ILE A 182 -4.00 1.95 4.97
CA ILE A 182 -3.03 2.36 6.00
C ILE A 182 -2.95 1.25 7.04
N CYS A 183 -1.73 0.84 7.38
CA CYS A 183 -1.49 -0.20 8.38
C CYS A 183 -1.91 0.25 9.77
N ASP A 184 -2.63 -0.62 10.48
CA ASP A 184 -3.04 -0.35 11.86
C ASP A 184 -1.92 -0.66 12.88
N ASP A 185 -2.25 -0.61 14.16
CA ASP A 185 -1.31 -0.80 15.27
C ASP A 185 -1.30 -2.24 15.83
N THR A 186 -1.93 -3.19 15.13
CA THR A 186 -2.03 -4.60 15.60
C THR A 186 -0.86 -5.47 15.15
N GLY A 187 -0.11 -5.03 14.13
CA GLY A 187 1.06 -5.73 13.60
C GLY A 187 2.39 -5.23 14.16
N PRO A 188 3.50 -5.52 13.48
CA PRO A 188 4.82 -5.04 13.89
C PRO A 188 4.85 -3.50 13.95
N PRO A 189 5.43 -2.90 15.01
CA PRO A 189 5.36 -1.46 15.27
C PRO A 189 5.87 -0.57 14.13
N GLU A 190 6.82 -1.06 13.33
CA GLU A 190 7.38 -0.33 12.18
C GLU A 190 6.39 -0.10 11.05
N PHE A 191 5.31 -0.89 10.98
CA PHE A 191 4.25 -0.72 9.99
C PHE A 191 3.12 0.20 10.47
N CYS A 192 3.00 0.50 11.75
CA CYS A 192 1.93 1.36 12.27
C CYS A 192 1.92 2.72 11.54
N GLY A 193 0.77 3.09 10.95
CA GLY A 193 0.62 4.34 10.19
C GLY A 193 1.36 4.35 8.85
N ARG A 194 1.88 3.21 8.37
CA ARG A 194 2.45 3.09 7.02
C ARG A 194 1.33 2.98 6.00
N MET A 195 1.38 3.85 5.01
CA MET A 195 0.43 3.85 3.90
C MET A 195 0.77 2.74 2.91
N LEU A 196 -0.23 2.26 2.20
CA LEU A 196 -0.11 1.27 1.13
C LEU A 196 -0.68 1.84 -0.17
N GLU A 197 0.10 1.73 -1.24
CA GLU A 197 -0.34 1.98 -2.62
C GLU A 197 -0.10 0.72 -3.45
N ILE A 198 -1.15 0.18 -4.05
CA ILE A 198 -1.16 -1.09 -4.76
C ILE A 198 -1.26 -0.86 -6.26
N LYS A 199 -0.49 -1.64 -7.03
CA LYS A 199 -0.65 -1.74 -8.47
C LYS A 199 -0.61 -3.21 -8.91
N CYS A 200 -1.68 -3.65 -9.55
CA CYS A 200 -1.83 -4.99 -10.14
C CYS A 200 -1.87 -4.89 -11.68
N PRO A 201 -0.79 -4.51 -12.36
CA PRO A 201 -0.83 -4.33 -13.81
C PRO A 201 -0.89 -5.70 -14.53
N PRO A 202 -1.82 -5.90 -15.49
CA PRO A 202 -1.95 -7.19 -16.18
C PRO A 202 -0.74 -7.50 -17.08
N LYS A 203 -0.10 -6.49 -17.68
CA LYS A 203 0.93 -6.68 -18.71
C LYS A 203 2.25 -5.95 -18.46
N ARG A 204 2.28 -4.92 -17.57
CA ARG A 204 3.49 -4.11 -17.37
C ARG A 204 4.59 -4.90 -16.66
N LYS A 205 5.84 -4.74 -17.14
CA LYS A 205 7.03 -5.22 -16.41
C LYS A 205 7.23 -4.36 -15.16
N PHE A 206 7.60 -5.00 -14.07
CA PHE A 206 7.95 -4.30 -12.83
C PHE A 206 9.36 -3.75 -12.93
N THR A 207 9.52 -2.54 -12.44
CA THR A 207 10.83 -1.92 -12.26
C THR A 207 11.08 -1.72 -10.76
N LYS A 208 12.33 -1.86 -10.33
CA LYS A 208 12.70 -1.56 -8.94
C LYS A 208 12.53 -0.08 -8.59
N SER A 209 12.59 0.78 -9.60
CA SER A 209 12.34 2.21 -9.43
C SER A 209 10.84 2.49 -9.51
N VAL A 210 10.34 3.28 -8.58
CA VAL A 210 8.96 3.76 -8.60
C VAL A 210 8.77 4.73 -9.78
N PRO A 211 7.80 4.50 -10.69
CA PRO A 211 7.50 5.48 -11.74
C PRO A 211 7.13 6.85 -11.18
N LYS A 212 7.64 7.92 -11.81
CA LYS A 212 7.53 9.30 -11.30
C LYS A 212 6.09 9.69 -10.95
N HIS A 213 5.12 9.38 -11.81
CA HIS A 213 3.71 9.73 -11.58
C HIS A 213 3.10 9.00 -10.35
N TYR A 214 3.48 7.75 -10.06
CA TYR A 214 3.06 7.06 -8.84
C TYR A 214 3.79 7.62 -7.60
N TRP A 215 5.07 7.97 -7.74
CA TRP A 215 5.79 8.64 -6.67
C TRP A 215 5.12 9.95 -6.29
N MET A 216 4.76 10.80 -7.28
CA MET A 216 4.03 12.06 -7.05
C MET A 216 2.65 11.83 -6.42
N GLN A 217 1.93 10.78 -6.83
CA GLN A 217 0.68 10.36 -6.22
C GLN A 217 0.89 10.07 -4.73
N MET A 218 1.88 9.24 -4.39
CA MET A 218 2.19 8.88 -3.01
C MET A 218 2.66 10.08 -2.18
N GLN A 219 3.46 10.99 -2.75
CA GLN A 219 3.82 12.21 -2.04
C GLN A 219 2.58 13.05 -1.68
N GLY A 220 1.65 13.21 -2.60
CA GLY A 220 0.39 13.90 -2.33
C GLY A 220 -0.48 13.19 -1.30
N GLN A 221 -0.54 11.85 -1.33
CA GLN A 221 -1.27 11.06 -0.34
C GLN A 221 -0.63 11.19 1.06
N LEU A 222 0.69 11.10 1.15
CA LEU A 222 1.44 11.24 2.41
C LEU A 222 1.26 12.63 3.01
N GLU A 223 1.21 13.66 2.17
CA GLU A 223 0.96 15.03 2.61
C GLU A 223 -0.45 15.20 3.17
N VAL A 224 -1.46 14.77 2.41
CA VAL A 224 -2.88 14.86 2.81
C VAL A 224 -3.14 14.12 4.12
N CYS A 225 -2.53 12.95 4.32
CA CYS A 225 -2.74 12.10 5.50
C CYS A 225 -1.79 12.44 6.66
N ASP A 226 -0.84 13.36 6.47
CA ASP A 226 0.25 13.65 7.40
C ASP A 226 1.01 12.40 7.85
N LEU A 227 1.25 11.46 6.92
CA LEU A 227 2.03 10.26 7.15
C LEU A 227 3.44 10.40 6.56
N ASP A 228 4.37 9.55 7.01
CA ASP A 228 5.79 9.72 6.67
C ASP A 228 6.31 8.66 5.69
N GLU A 229 5.60 7.52 5.55
CA GLU A 229 6.04 6.37 4.78
C GLU A 229 4.88 5.71 4.03
N CYS A 230 5.15 5.27 2.80
CA CYS A 230 4.23 4.51 1.97
C CYS A 230 4.94 3.30 1.37
N ASP A 231 4.36 2.12 1.49
CA ASP A 231 4.79 0.94 0.76
C ASP A 231 4.11 0.90 -0.60
N PHE A 232 4.92 0.99 -1.66
CA PHE A 232 4.47 0.79 -3.04
C PHE A 232 4.56 -0.68 -3.39
N LEU A 233 3.41 -1.34 -3.42
CA LEU A 233 3.30 -2.76 -3.74
C LEU A 233 2.86 -2.97 -5.18
N GLN A 234 3.68 -3.66 -5.95
CA GLN A 234 3.32 -4.14 -7.28
C GLN A 234 3.15 -5.66 -7.23
N VAL A 235 1.99 -6.16 -7.67
CA VAL A 235 1.71 -7.61 -7.70
C VAL A 235 1.34 -8.02 -9.11
N LYS A 236 2.03 -9.02 -9.64
CA LYS A 236 1.68 -9.66 -10.91
C LYS A 236 0.86 -10.90 -10.63
N LEU A 237 -0.39 -10.86 -11.09
CA LEU A 237 -1.29 -12.00 -11.05
C LEU A 237 -1.48 -12.58 -12.44
N GLU A 238 -1.74 -13.88 -12.49
CA GLU A 238 -2.13 -14.62 -13.68
C GLU A 238 -3.32 -15.52 -13.33
N GLU A 239 -4.23 -15.69 -14.27
CA GLU A 239 -5.36 -16.61 -14.11
C GLU A 239 -5.01 -17.96 -14.70
N TYR A 240 -5.46 -19.04 -14.06
CA TYR A 240 -5.40 -20.37 -14.62
C TYR A 240 -6.55 -20.57 -15.61
N ASP A 241 -6.32 -21.34 -16.66
CA ASP A 241 -7.37 -21.66 -17.63
C ASP A 241 -8.48 -22.51 -17.00
N ASN A 242 -8.12 -23.39 -16.06
CA ASN A 242 -9.05 -24.29 -15.38
C ASN A 242 -8.51 -24.75 -14.01
N PHE A 243 -9.37 -25.46 -13.25
CA PHE A 243 -9.00 -25.98 -11.93
C PHE A 243 -7.91 -27.06 -11.96
N THR A 244 -7.79 -27.80 -13.07
CA THR A 244 -6.75 -28.83 -13.20
C THR A 244 -5.36 -28.18 -13.27
N ASP A 245 -5.23 -27.09 -14.00
CA ASP A 245 -3.98 -26.35 -14.09
C ASP A 245 -3.59 -25.74 -12.74
N TYR A 246 -4.58 -25.20 -12.00
CA TYR A 246 -4.40 -24.75 -10.62
C TYR A 246 -3.87 -25.89 -9.73
N LYS A 247 -4.46 -27.08 -9.79
CA LYS A 247 -4.02 -28.24 -8.98
C LYS A 247 -2.63 -28.73 -9.30
N ASN A 248 -2.24 -28.66 -10.57
CA ASN A 248 -0.94 -29.14 -11.04
C ASN A 248 0.22 -28.21 -10.71
N ASP A 249 -0.04 -26.94 -10.37
CA ASP A 249 0.98 -25.96 -9.91
C ASP A 249 1.25 -26.18 -8.43
N VAL A 250 2.10 -27.14 -8.10
CA VAL A 250 2.35 -27.61 -6.72
C VAL A 250 3.68 -27.08 -6.20
N PHE A 251 3.70 -26.64 -4.95
CA PHE A 251 4.92 -26.27 -4.26
C PHE A 251 5.75 -27.53 -3.92
N ASP A 252 7.02 -27.50 -4.29
CA ASP A 252 8.01 -28.49 -3.90
C ASP A 252 8.92 -27.90 -2.83
N PRO A 253 8.86 -28.40 -1.57
CA PRO A 253 9.71 -27.93 -0.47
C PRO A 253 11.22 -28.03 -0.75
N ASP A 254 11.63 -29.00 -1.58
CA ASP A 254 13.02 -29.22 -1.94
C ASP A 254 13.48 -28.29 -3.08
N SER A 255 12.55 -27.54 -3.69
CA SER A 255 12.89 -26.57 -4.73
C SER A 255 13.60 -25.35 -4.14
N ASN A 256 14.57 -24.82 -4.88
CA ASN A 256 15.27 -23.59 -4.50
C ASN A 256 14.37 -22.39 -4.77
N THR A 257 13.42 -22.10 -3.85
CA THR A 257 12.46 -21.02 -4.04
C THR A 257 13.02 -19.69 -3.57
N LYS A 258 12.64 -18.62 -4.28
CA LYS A 258 13.04 -17.24 -4.00
C LYS A 258 12.20 -16.61 -2.84
N TYR A 259 11.04 -17.16 -2.54
CA TYR A 259 10.06 -16.56 -1.64
C TYR A 259 9.87 -17.39 -0.37
N ASN A 260 10.15 -16.77 0.77
CA ASN A 260 9.93 -17.36 2.10
C ASN A 260 9.01 -16.43 2.91
N TYR A 261 8.08 -17.01 3.65
CA TYR A 261 7.17 -16.28 4.53
C TYR A 261 7.62 -16.44 5.99
N PRO A 262 7.76 -15.33 6.75
CA PRO A 262 8.26 -15.40 8.13
C PRO A 262 7.41 -16.27 9.05
N ASN A 263 6.11 -16.36 8.82
CA ASN A 263 5.14 -17.00 9.72
C ASN A 263 4.56 -18.32 9.18
N ILE A 264 5.07 -18.84 8.06
CA ILE A 264 4.58 -20.06 7.44
C ILE A 264 5.75 -20.99 7.24
N THR A 265 5.70 -22.14 7.91
CA THR A 265 6.71 -23.18 7.70
C THR A 265 6.58 -23.71 6.28
N ASN A 266 7.67 -23.71 5.53
CA ASN A 266 7.73 -24.21 4.15
C ASN A 266 7.32 -25.69 4.01
N TYR A 267 7.22 -26.41 5.11
CA TYR A 267 6.99 -27.85 5.19
C TYR A 267 5.54 -28.23 5.51
N ASP A 268 4.62 -27.27 5.62
CA ASP A 268 3.22 -27.60 5.81
C ASP A 268 2.59 -28.06 4.49
N THR A 269 2.55 -29.36 4.29
CA THR A 269 1.99 -29.99 3.10
C THR A 269 0.46 -29.94 3.03
N THR A 270 -0.24 -29.51 4.09
CA THR A 270 -1.68 -29.31 4.08
C THR A 270 -2.08 -28.05 3.32
N ILE A 271 -1.17 -27.08 3.20
CA ILE A 271 -1.38 -25.85 2.46
C ILE A 271 -1.07 -26.09 0.99
N THR A 272 -2.10 -26.34 0.18
CA THR A 272 -1.97 -26.50 -1.28
C THR A 272 -2.15 -25.19 -2.05
N GLY A 273 -2.56 -24.11 -1.37
CA GLY A 273 -2.73 -22.77 -1.95
C GLY A 273 -1.42 -22.03 -2.27
N LYS A 274 -0.36 -22.78 -2.65
CA LYS A 274 0.96 -22.25 -3.05
C LYS A 274 1.31 -22.72 -4.45
N THR A 275 1.93 -21.82 -5.23
CA THR A 275 2.53 -22.16 -6.52
C THR A 275 3.84 -22.92 -6.34
N CYS A 276 4.36 -23.48 -7.44
CA CYS A 276 5.73 -24.06 -7.48
C CYS A 276 6.82 -23.05 -7.04
N GLN A 277 6.54 -21.75 -7.06
CA GLN A 277 7.44 -20.68 -6.60
C GLN A 277 7.21 -20.27 -5.13
N ASN A 278 6.41 -21.00 -4.37
CA ASN A 278 6.01 -20.66 -3.00
C ASN A 278 5.27 -19.32 -2.89
N LEU A 279 4.56 -18.89 -3.92
CA LEU A 279 3.69 -17.72 -3.89
C LEU A 279 2.23 -18.15 -3.73
N PRO A 280 1.34 -17.33 -3.16
CA PRO A 280 -0.07 -17.68 -3.04
C PRO A 280 -0.74 -17.91 -4.38
N LYS A 281 -1.61 -18.90 -4.41
CA LYS A 281 -2.63 -19.12 -5.44
C LYS A 281 -3.97 -19.37 -4.76
N GLY A 282 -5.07 -19.13 -5.46
CA GLY A 282 -6.40 -19.27 -4.87
C GLY A 282 -7.50 -19.05 -5.88
N CYS A 283 -8.68 -18.68 -5.39
CA CYS A 283 -9.82 -18.36 -6.24
C CYS A 283 -10.48 -17.04 -5.84
N THR A 284 -11.29 -16.51 -6.75
CA THR A 284 -12.13 -15.33 -6.53
C THR A 284 -13.48 -15.61 -7.16
N ILE A 285 -14.56 -15.29 -6.44
CA ILE A 285 -15.92 -15.36 -6.97
C ILE A 285 -16.31 -13.97 -7.48
N SER A 286 -16.76 -13.90 -8.73
CA SER A 286 -17.43 -12.73 -9.30
C SER A 286 -18.94 -12.96 -9.22
N TYR A 287 -19.69 -11.99 -8.67
CA TYR A 287 -21.14 -12.08 -8.52
C TYR A 287 -21.81 -10.74 -8.80
N ILE A 288 -23.10 -10.76 -9.07
CA ILE A 288 -23.92 -9.55 -9.20
C ILE A 288 -24.73 -9.40 -7.92
N LYS A 289 -24.67 -8.22 -7.29
CA LYS A 289 -25.51 -7.90 -6.12
C LYS A 289 -26.97 -7.91 -6.52
N GLU A 290 -27.87 -8.25 -5.59
CA GLU A 290 -29.30 -8.18 -5.81
C GLU A 290 -29.72 -6.78 -6.26
N GLY A 291 -30.45 -6.69 -7.39
CA GLY A 291 -30.79 -5.40 -8.01
C GLY A 291 -29.65 -4.67 -8.72
N GLY A 292 -28.47 -5.27 -8.84
CA GLY A 292 -27.32 -4.69 -9.54
C GLY A 292 -27.43 -4.78 -11.07
N GLU A 293 -26.72 -3.87 -11.75
CA GLU A 293 -26.64 -3.88 -13.22
C GLU A 293 -25.86 -5.12 -13.73
N PRO A 294 -26.24 -5.71 -14.88
CA PRO A 294 -25.67 -6.96 -15.40
C PRO A 294 -24.16 -6.98 -15.58
N ASN A 295 -23.52 -5.82 -15.77
CA ASN A 295 -22.08 -5.70 -16.00
C ASN A 295 -21.33 -5.08 -14.80
N ASN A 296 -21.99 -4.93 -13.65
CA ASN A 296 -21.38 -4.41 -12.44
C ASN A 296 -21.07 -5.54 -11.47
N PHE A 297 -19.89 -6.12 -11.60
CA PHE A 297 -19.45 -7.24 -10.78
C PHE A 297 -18.96 -6.77 -9.40
N SER A 298 -19.32 -7.56 -8.41
CA SER A 298 -18.73 -7.55 -7.07
C SER A 298 -17.90 -8.81 -6.88
N TYR A 299 -16.95 -8.77 -5.99
CA TYR A 299 -16.01 -9.88 -5.80
C TYR A 299 -16.01 -10.36 -4.35
N LEU A 300 -15.80 -11.67 -4.17
CA LEU A 300 -15.58 -12.30 -2.87
C LEU A 300 -14.22 -12.99 -2.88
N TYR A 301 -13.54 -12.88 -1.76
CA TYR A 301 -12.18 -13.37 -1.59
C TYR A 301 -12.08 -14.27 -0.36
N PRO A 302 -11.56 -15.49 -0.48
CA PRO A 302 -11.21 -16.31 0.66
C PRO A 302 -9.91 -15.83 1.28
N LYS A 303 -9.55 -16.37 2.45
CA LYS A 303 -8.20 -16.23 2.99
C LYS A 303 -7.17 -16.84 2.03
N LEU A 304 -5.96 -16.33 2.06
CA LEU A 304 -4.85 -16.91 1.31
C LEU A 304 -4.34 -18.20 1.99
N LEU A 305 -3.63 -19.00 1.22
CA LEU A 305 -2.93 -20.21 1.68
C LEU A 305 -3.85 -21.28 2.29
N LEU A 306 -5.08 -21.37 1.80
CA LEU A 306 -5.99 -22.47 2.14
C LEU A 306 -5.61 -23.74 1.37
N SER A 307 -6.06 -24.89 1.85
CA SER A 307 -6.05 -26.14 1.08
C SER A 307 -7.07 -26.12 -0.05
N ASP A 308 -6.89 -26.95 -1.05
CA ASP A 308 -7.84 -27.10 -2.16
C ASP A 308 -9.26 -27.41 -1.66
N LYS A 309 -9.36 -28.25 -0.61
CA LYS A 309 -10.63 -28.59 0.01
C LYS A 309 -11.29 -27.35 0.63
N GLU A 310 -10.54 -26.56 1.38
CA GLU A 310 -11.07 -25.35 2.02
C GLU A 310 -11.55 -24.33 1.01
N TYR A 311 -10.84 -24.16 -0.12
CA TYR A 311 -11.31 -23.29 -1.22
C TYR A 311 -12.62 -23.80 -1.83
N LEU A 312 -12.75 -25.12 -2.07
CA LEU A 312 -13.98 -25.71 -2.61
C LEU A 312 -15.14 -25.59 -1.61
N ASP A 313 -14.90 -25.87 -0.34
CA ASP A 313 -15.90 -25.73 0.73
C ASP A 313 -16.37 -24.26 0.85
N TRP A 314 -15.45 -23.30 0.70
CA TRP A 314 -15.76 -21.87 0.70
C TRP A 314 -16.62 -21.47 -0.51
N ILE A 315 -16.35 -21.98 -1.71
CA ILE A 315 -17.17 -21.76 -2.90
C ILE A 315 -18.57 -22.33 -2.69
N ASP A 316 -18.68 -23.58 -2.22
CA ASP A 316 -19.94 -24.26 -1.95
C ASP A 316 -20.78 -23.50 -0.90
N GLN A 317 -20.15 -22.93 0.12
CA GLN A 317 -20.83 -22.10 1.10
C GLN A 317 -21.51 -20.89 0.45
N HIS A 318 -20.83 -20.19 -0.46
CA HIS A 318 -21.40 -19.00 -1.11
C HIS A 318 -22.50 -19.36 -2.12
N ILE A 319 -22.41 -20.51 -2.78
CA ILE A 319 -23.51 -21.06 -3.59
C ILE A 319 -24.75 -21.31 -2.72
N LYS A 320 -24.58 -21.93 -1.55
CA LYS A 320 -25.67 -22.21 -0.62
C LYS A 320 -26.29 -20.96 0.00
N LEU A 321 -25.50 -19.88 0.15
CA LEU A 321 -25.99 -18.58 0.61
C LEU A 321 -26.79 -17.83 -0.47
N GLY A 322 -26.89 -18.36 -1.68
CA GLY A 322 -27.74 -17.81 -2.75
C GLY A 322 -27.12 -16.63 -3.50
N TYR A 323 -25.79 -16.48 -3.47
CA TYR A 323 -25.12 -15.47 -4.29
C TYR A 323 -25.37 -15.73 -5.78
N ASN A 324 -25.67 -14.69 -6.53
CA ASN A 324 -25.76 -14.76 -8.00
C ASN A 324 -24.34 -14.80 -8.60
N ILE A 325 -23.70 -15.98 -8.48
CA ILE A 325 -22.32 -16.19 -8.92
C ILE A 325 -22.29 -16.27 -10.43
N ILE A 326 -21.46 -15.42 -11.04
CA ILE A 326 -21.23 -15.38 -12.48
C ILE A 326 -20.03 -16.24 -12.86
N GLU A 327 -18.95 -16.16 -12.09
CA GLU A 327 -17.73 -16.88 -12.36
C GLU A 327 -16.93 -17.15 -11.07
N THR A 328 -16.28 -18.30 -11.02
CA THR A 328 -15.19 -18.57 -10.08
C THR A 328 -13.90 -18.65 -10.88
N LYS A 329 -13.00 -17.73 -10.63
CA LYS A 329 -11.72 -17.65 -11.32
C LYS A 329 -10.58 -18.10 -10.40
N TRP A 330 -9.78 -19.05 -10.87
CA TRP A 330 -8.56 -19.49 -10.22
C TRP A 330 -7.40 -18.65 -10.66
N TRP A 331 -6.57 -18.18 -9.72
CA TRP A 331 -5.46 -17.25 -9.97
C TRP A 331 -4.21 -17.64 -9.18
N LYS A 332 -3.09 -17.04 -9.56
CA LYS A 332 -1.80 -17.12 -8.88
C LYS A 332 -1.11 -15.77 -8.85
N ILE A 333 -0.33 -15.55 -7.80
CA ILE A 333 0.70 -14.50 -7.78
C ILE A 333 1.95 -15.10 -8.43
N THR A 334 2.52 -14.42 -9.44
CA THR A 334 3.73 -14.87 -10.12
C THR A 334 4.95 -14.04 -9.76
N ARG A 335 4.75 -12.80 -9.33
CA ARG A 335 5.80 -11.89 -8.90
C ARG A 335 5.23 -10.76 -8.06
N TYR A 336 6.04 -10.22 -7.15
CA TYR A 336 5.77 -8.96 -6.49
C TYR A 336 7.05 -8.13 -6.33
N GLU A 337 6.88 -6.81 -6.17
CA GLU A 337 7.91 -5.86 -5.77
C GLU A 337 7.31 -4.94 -4.72
N LEU A 338 8.01 -4.81 -3.60
CA LEU A 338 7.64 -3.91 -2.50
C LEU A 338 8.74 -2.87 -2.35
N THR A 339 8.37 -1.60 -2.45
CA THR A 339 9.31 -0.47 -2.39
C THR A 339 8.83 0.54 -1.37
N LEU A 340 9.63 0.80 -0.35
CA LEU A 340 9.35 1.85 0.63
C LEU A 340 9.60 3.23 0.02
N VAL A 341 8.62 4.10 0.14
CA VAL A 341 8.66 5.51 -0.29
C VAL A 341 8.52 6.40 0.94
N HIS A 342 9.51 7.25 1.18
CA HIS A 342 9.45 8.24 2.24
C HIS A 342 8.80 9.54 1.75
N ARG A 343 8.10 10.24 2.64
CA ARG A 343 7.56 11.59 2.37
C ARG A 343 8.68 12.57 2.12
N ASP A 344 8.55 13.32 1.04
CA ASP A 344 9.44 14.41 0.68
C ASP A 344 8.74 15.76 0.88
N LYS A 345 8.92 16.35 2.07
CA LYS A 345 8.35 17.66 2.40
C LYS A 345 8.94 18.79 1.56
N SER A 346 10.18 18.65 1.10
CA SER A 346 10.82 19.65 0.22
C SER A 346 10.09 19.70 -1.11
N TRP A 347 9.87 18.52 -1.73
CA TRP A 347 9.11 18.44 -2.97
C TRP A 347 7.70 19.06 -2.85
N TRP A 348 7.01 18.79 -1.75
CA TRP A 348 5.68 19.39 -1.53
C TRP A 348 5.76 20.91 -1.46
N ASN A 349 6.67 21.47 -0.68
CA ASN A 349 6.86 22.91 -0.53
C ASN A 349 7.22 23.58 -1.85
N ASP A 350 8.03 22.93 -2.68
CA ASP A 350 8.43 23.44 -4.00
C ASP A 350 7.30 23.36 -5.04
N THR A 351 6.29 22.51 -4.82
CA THR A 351 5.30 22.15 -5.84
C THR A 351 3.90 22.69 -5.53
N ILE A 352 3.61 23.00 -4.27
CA ILE A 352 2.26 23.39 -3.82
C ILE A 352 1.70 24.60 -4.58
N GLU A 353 2.54 25.59 -4.90
CA GLU A 353 2.11 26.77 -5.65
C GLU A 353 1.66 26.42 -7.07
N ASP A 354 2.33 25.50 -7.76
CA ASP A 354 1.94 25.03 -9.09
C ASP A 354 0.65 24.21 -9.05
N ILE A 355 0.44 23.43 -7.99
CA ILE A 355 -0.81 22.70 -7.79
C ILE A 355 -1.97 23.66 -7.52
N LEU A 356 -1.76 24.70 -6.69
CA LEU A 356 -2.74 25.75 -6.43
C LEU A 356 -3.06 26.54 -7.71
N LYS A 357 -2.06 26.84 -8.53
CA LYS A 357 -2.24 27.46 -9.84
C LYS A 357 -3.10 26.59 -10.76
N PHE A 358 -2.86 25.28 -10.79
CA PHE A 358 -3.73 24.37 -11.54
C PHE A 358 -5.18 24.48 -11.08
N TYR A 359 -5.41 24.50 -9.76
CA TYR A 359 -6.76 24.58 -9.22
C TYR A 359 -7.44 25.92 -9.57
N ASN A 360 -6.69 27.03 -9.53
CA ASN A 360 -7.20 28.33 -9.93
C ASN A 360 -7.56 28.35 -11.43
N ASP A 361 -6.75 27.76 -12.29
CA ASP A 361 -7.05 27.63 -13.72
C ASP A 361 -8.31 26.75 -13.96
N TYR A 362 -8.45 25.65 -13.20
CA TYR A 362 -9.67 24.84 -13.24
C TYR A 362 -10.91 25.66 -12.88
N ILE A 363 -10.87 26.46 -11.81
CA ILE A 363 -11.97 27.33 -11.40
C ILE A 363 -12.23 28.40 -12.47
N TYR A 364 -11.18 28.98 -13.04
CA TYR A 364 -11.30 29.95 -14.13
C TYR A 364 -12.06 29.36 -15.33
N TYR A 365 -11.61 28.24 -15.87
CA TYR A 365 -12.26 27.60 -17.02
C TYR A 365 -13.67 27.06 -16.71
N LYS A 366 -13.94 26.66 -15.47
CA LYS A 366 -15.27 26.26 -15.02
C LYS A 366 -16.27 27.42 -15.12
N ASN A 367 -15.82 28.66 -14.89
CA ASN A 367 -16.62 29.87 -14.99
C ASN A 367 -16.60 30.51 -16.38
N ASN A 368 -15.70 30.12 -17.29
CA ASN A 368 -15.51 30.68 -18.63
C ASN A 368 -15.55 29.56 -19.69
N ILE A 369 -16.74 28.98 -19.89
CA ILE A 369 -16.95 27.79 -20.72
C ILE A 369 -16.56 28.01 -22.20
N SER A 370 -16.71 29.24 -22.74
CA SER A 370 -16.29 29.57 -24.11
C SER A 370 -14.79 29.36 -24.33
N GLU A 371 -13.96 29.74 -23.35
CA GLU A 371 -12.51 29.58 -23.42
C GLU A 371 -12.08 28.12 -23.18
N LEU A 372 -12.85 27.36 -22.41
CA LEU A 372 -12.65 25.91 -22.26
C LEU A 372 -12.79 25.16 -23.59
N ALA A 373 -13.71 25.62 -24.49
CA ALA A 373 -13.87 25.02 -25.80
C ALA A 373 -12.64 25.23 -26.71
N GLU A 374 -11.93 26.35 -26.56
CA GLU A 374 -10.66 26.59 -27.24
C GLU A 374 -9.51 25.75 -26.69
N LEU A 375 -9.46 25.60 -25.35
CA LEU A 375 -8.51 24.70 -24.68
C LEU A 375 -8.63 23.27 -25.23
N LYS A 376 -9.86 22.78 -25.40
CA LYS A 376 -10.14 21.45 -25.98
C LYS A 376 -9.64 21.30 -27.42
N LYS A 377 -9.76 22.35 -28.25
CA LYS A 377 -9.23 22.32 -29.63
C LYS A 377 -7.71 22.18 -29.63
N LYS A 378 -7.02 22.98 -28.81
CA LYS A 378 -5.55 22.89 -28.64
C LYS A 378 -5.10 21.52 -28.19
N THR A 379 -5.78 20.92 -27.21
CA THR A 379 -5.47 19.57 -26.69
C THR A 379 -5.64 18.51 -27.78
N LYS A 380 -6.68 18.56 -28.59
CA LYS A 380 -6.89 17.64 -29.73
C LYS A 380 -5.80 17.78 -30.78
N GLU A 381 -5.39 19.00 -31.11
CA GLU A 381 -4.31 19.27 -32.07
C GLU A 381 -2.96 18.74 -31.58
N ILE A 382 -2.68 18.81 -30.25
CA ILE A 382 -1.48 18.24 -29.63
C ILE A 382 -1.53 16.72 -29.70
N THR A 383 -2.66 16.10 -29.38
CA THR A 383 -2.84 14.64 -29.43
C THR A 383 -2.69 14.09 -30.86
N ILE A 384 -3.12 14.83 -31.88
CA ILE A 384 -2.94 14.46 -33.29
C ILE A 384 -1.47 14.62 -33.74
N LYS A 385 -0.72 15.53 -33.12
CA LYS A 385 0.70 15.79 -33.42
C LYS A 385 1.68 14.89 -32.66
N ILE A 386 1.24 14.12 -31.67
CA ILE A 386 2.05 13.09 -31.05
C ILE A 386 2.18 11.94 -32.09
N PRO A 387 3.35 11.71 -32.70
CA PRO A 387 3.49 10.71 -33.74
C PRO A 387 3.25 9.31 -33.16
N GLU A 388 2.90 8.37 -34.05
CA GLU A 388 2.79 6.91 -33.87
C GLU A 388 3.98 6.22 -33.10
N LYS A 389 4.91 6.97 -32.56
CA LYS A 389 6.00 6.46 -31.73
C LYS A 389 5.56 5.86 -30.39
N LEU A 390 4.30 6.07 -29.95
CA LEU A 390 3.81 5.42 -28.72
C LEU A 390 3.51 3.93 -28.94
N ASP A 391 3.13 3.52 -30.15
CA ASP A 391 2.94 2.10 -30.48
C ASP A 391 4.26 1.31 -30.48
N THR A 392 5.37 1.98 -30.81
CA THR A 392 6.72 1.36 -30.76
C THR A 392 7.19 1.19 -29.31
N PHE A 393 6.75 2.01 -28.36
CA PHE A 393 7.13 1.84 -26.94
C PHE A 393 6.37 0.68 -26.28
N LEU A 394 5.15 0.38 -26.74
CA LEU A 394 4.38 -0.80 -26.33
C LEU A 394 4.90 -2.09 -27.00
N LEU A 395 5.58 -2.00 -28.13
CA LEU A 395 6.14 -3.15 -28.88
C LEU A 395 7.62 -3.43 -28.56
N CYS A 396 8.39 -2.45 -28.06
CA CYS A 396 9.79 -2.66 -27.63
C CYS A 396 9.94 -3.38 -26.29
N GLU A 397 8.84 -3.71 -25.59
CA GLU A 397 8.87 -4.54 -24.39
C GLU A 397 8.67 -6.05 -24.68
N GLN A 398 8.75 -6.49 -25.96
CA GLN A 398 8.59 -7.90 -26.35
C GLN A 398 9.92 -8.62 -26.66
N ASN A 399 11.11 -8.08 -26.30
CA ASN A 399 12.38 -8.81 -26.37
C ASN A 399 13.11 -8.84 -25.02
#